data_a0a7e095a07f799f61c3d24537cc1410
#
_entry.id   a0a7e095a07f799f61c3d24537cc1410
#
_cell.length_a   1.000
_cell.length_b   1.000
_cell.length_c   1.000
_cell.angle_alpha   90.00
_cell.angle_beta   90.00
_cell.angle_gamma   90.00
#
_symmetry.space_group_name_H-M   'P 1'
#
loop_
_entity.id
_entity.type
_entity.pdbx_description
1 polymer ?
#
loop_
_entity_poly.entity_id
_entity_poly.type
_entity_poly.pdbx_seq_one_letter_code
_entity_poly.pdbx_strand_id
1 'polypeptide(L)'
;MKIALIGNQNSGKTSLFNLLTGNNQKVGNWPGVTLERKTGILRTSNAEVIDLPGIYSLSPYSHEENIVRRFLLEEKVDLIINIIDSTAIERSLYLTTQLFNFNIPMVIALNMTDLAFEQGIRIDVNKLSKALSVPVVPISCLKRTGIKDLIMLITKDTPTSTNYLTIYSNPLQETINKTAELLPIDAKEFLAIKLLENDIDLAPRIDLDVSKDIKKLNDHYKLGVSEVLANERYNFIEKVRDIAVSSRE
;
A
#
# COMPACT_ATOMS: atom_id res chain seq x y z
N MET A 1 -4.56 -0.61 -19.20
CA MET A 1 -4.16 -0.95 -17.83
C MET A 1 -3.84 0.34 -17.10
N LYS A 2 -4.42 0.55 -15.93
CA LYS A 2 -4.21 1.73 -15.06
C LYS A 2 -3.39 1.30 -13.85
N ILE A 3 -2.23 1.92 -13.66
CA ILE A 3 -1.27 1.60 -12.61
C ILE A 3 -1.20 2.76 -11.62
N ALA A 4 -1.42 2.50 -10.34
CA ALA A 4 -1.24 3.46 -9.27
C ALA A 4 0.16 3.31 -8.66
N LEU A 5 0.96 4.38 -8.67
CA LEU A 5 2.26 4.44 -8.01
C LEU A 5 2.08 5.05 -6.62
N ILE A 6 2.31 4.26 -5.59
CA ILE A 6 2.05 4.61 -4.19
C ILE A 6 3.28 4.37 -3.33
N GLY A 7 3.54 5.26 -2.41
CA GLY A 7 4.64 5.12 -1.44
C GLY A 7 4.74 6.30 -0.50
N ASN A 8 5.64 6.17 0.46
CA ASN A 8 5.89 7.23 1.44
C ASN A 8 6.56 8.44 0.78
N GLN A 9 6.45 9.59 1.44
CA GLN A 9 7.26 10.75 1.06
C GLN A 9 8.74 10.39 1.08
N ASN A 10 9.48 10.92 0.10
CA ASN A 10 10.93 10.68 -0.06
C ASN A 10 11.35 9.23 -0.33
N SER A 11 10.44 8.33 -0.67
CA SER A 11 10.75 6.94 -1.08
C SER A 11 11.38 6.82 -2.47
N GLY A 12 11.49 7.91 -3.22
CA GLY A 12 11.96 7.92 -4.61
C GLY A 12 10.85 7.76 -5.65
N LYS A 13 9.58 7.94 -5.24
CA LYS A 13 8.39 7.74 -6.06
C LYS A 13 8.40 8.58 -7.34
N THR A 14 8.68 9.88 -7.26
CA THR A 14 8.78 10.77 -8.42
C THR A 14 9.93 10.36 -9.35
N SER A 15 11.07 9.92 -8.81
CA SER A 15 12.18 9.41 -9.60
C SER A 15 11.79 8.16 -10.37
N LEU A 16 11.10 7.22 -9.71
CA LEU A 16 10.60 6.01 -10.36
C LEU A 16 9.57 6.35 -11.44
N PHE A 17 8.62 7.24 -11.16
CA PHE A 17 7.63 7.71 -12.14
C PHE A 17 8.30 8.23 -13.41
N ASN A 18 9.33 9.09 -13.26
CA ASN A 18 10.07 9.63 -14.39
C ASN A 18 10.82 8.55 -15.17
N LEU A 19 11.39 7.55 -14.48
CA LEU A 19 12.07 6.42 -15.15
C LEU A 19 11.10 5.54 -15.93
N LEU A 20 9.89 5.34 -15.42
CA LEU A 20 8.86 4.52 -16.07
C LEU A 20 8.24 5.22 -17.28
N THR A 21 7.94 6.51 -17.19
CA THR A 21 7.14 7.24 -18.19
C THR A 21 7.97 8.12 -19.13
N GLY A 22 9.15 8.56 -18.72
CA GLY A 22 9.98 9.48 -19.51
C GLY A 22 9.29 10.81 -19.78
N ASN A 23 9.26 11.22 -21.04
CA ASN A 23 8.65 12.50 -21.47
C ASN A 23 7.13 12.39 -21.72
N ASN A 24 6.55 11.21 -21.60
CA ASN A 24 5.12 10.95 -21.84
C ASN A 24 4.29 11.23 -20.59
N GLN A 25 4.37 12.46 -20.09
CA GLN A 25 3.71 12.88 -18.85
C GLN A 25 2.71 14.00 -19.10
N LYS A 26 1.63 13.99 -18.31
CA LYS A 26 0.67 15.09 -18.19
C LYS A 26 0.65 15.54 -16.73
N VAL A 27 0.68 16.84 -16.52
CA VAL A 27 0.61 17.46 -15.20
C VAL A 27 -0.67 18.26 -15.11
N GLY A 28 -1.40 18.10 -14.04
CA GLY A 28 -2.60 18.84 -13.68
C GLY A 28 -2.70 18.95 -12.18
N ASN A 29 -3.87 19.28 -11.67
CA ASN A 29 -4.12 19.29 -10.23
C ASN A 29 -5.16 18.22 -9.86
N TRP A 30 -5.06 17.71 -8.65
CA TRP A 30 -6.13 16.89 -8.08
C TRP A 30 -7.38 17.77 -7.90
N PRO A 31 -8.60 17.22 -8.12
CA PRO A 31 -9.82 17.99 -8.01
C PRO A 31 -9.98 18.68 -6.66
N GLY A 32 -10.21 20.00 -6.69
CA GLY A 32 -10.48 20.80 -5.49
C GLY A 32 -9.28 21.17 -4.62
N VAL A 33 -8.05 20.86 -5.05
CA VAL A 33 -6.82 21.16 -4.29
C VAL A 33 -5.69 21.63 -5.23
N THR A 34 -4.66 22.25 -4.64
CA THR A 34 -3.48 22.74 -5.38
C THR A 34 -2.38 21.69 -5.56
N LEU A 35 -2.62 20.46 -5.10
CA LEU A 35 -1.67 19.36 -5.25
C LEU A 35 -1.59 18.90 -6.71
N GLU A 36 -0.37 18.71 -7.20
CA GLU A 36 -0.12 18.22 -8.55
C GLU A 36 -0.57 16.77 -8.72
N ARG A 37 -1.26 16.51 -9.84
CA ARG A 37 -1.56 15.19 -10.36
C ARG A 37 -0.67 14.94 -11.56
N LYS A 38 0.17 13.93 -11.50
CA LYS A 38 1.01 13.49 -12.61
C LYS A 38 0.51 12.15 -13.13
N THR A 39 0.27 12.11 -14.43
CA THR A 39 -0.05 10.88 -15.14
C THR A 39 0.91 10.72 -16.32
N GLY A 40 1.23 9.50 -16.65
CA GLY A 40 2.13 9.22 -17.76
C GLY A 40 1.85 7.87 -18.37
N ILE A 41 2.38 7.65 -19.57
CA ILE A 41 2.28 6.37 -20.25
C ILE A 41 3.61 5.63 -20.09
N LEU A 42 3.52 4.37 -19.69
CA LEU A 42 4.69 3.50 -19.56
C LEU A 42 5.40 3.39 -20.92
N ARG A 43 6.72 3.57 -20.94
CA ARG A 43 7.51 3.62 -22.18
C ARG A 43 7.38 2.38 -23.09
N THR A 44 7.07 1.24 -22.52
CA THR A 44 7.07 -0.06 -23.19
C THR A 44 5.69 -0.61 -23.47
N SER A 45 4.64 0.09 -23.06
CA SER A 45 3.25 -0.32 -23.25
C SER A 45 2.32 0.89 -23.19
N ASN A 46 1.01 0.68 -23.48
CA ASN A 46 -0.01 1.72 -23.33
C ASN A 46 -0.59 1.79 -21.91
N ALA A 47 0.13 1.28 -20.90
CA ALA A 47 -0.33 1.37 -19.52
C ALA A 47 -0.17 2.79 -19.00
N GLU A 48 -1.24 3.32 -18.41
CA GLU A 48 -1.25 4.61 -17.72
C GLU A 48 -0.71 4.45 -16.32
N VAL A 49 0.26 5.26 -15.94
CA VAL A 49 0.84 5.34 -14.59
C VAL A 49 0.40 6.65 -13.96
N ILE A 50 -0.22 6.55 -12.78
CA ILE A 50 -0.65 7.70 -11.98
C ILE A 50 0.25 7.83 -10.77
N ASP A 51 0.94 8.97 -10.65
CA ASP A 51 1.75 9.30 -9.48
C ASP A 51 0.86 9.87 -8.39
N LEU A 52 0.60 9.08 -7.35
CA LEU A 52 -0.21 9.51 -6.22
C LEU A 52 0.63 10.29 -5.20
N PRO A 53 0.02 11.18 -4.40
CA PRO A 53 0.73 11.88 -3.34
C PRO A 53 1.45 10.92 -2.38
N GLY A 54 2.62 11.33 -1.87
CA GLY A 54 3.36 10.55 -0.88
C GLY A 54 2.64 10.55 0.46
N ILE A 55 2.37 9.36 1.00
CA ILE A 55 1.62 9.17 2.24
C ILE A 55 2.27 8.12 3.12
N TYR A 56 1.99 8.14 4.42
CA TYR A 56 2.46 7.14 5.38
C TYR A 56 1.38 6.16 5.81
N SER A 57 0.12 6.56 5.69
CA SER A 57 -1.04 5.75 6.05
C SER A 57 -2.25 6.14 5.21
N LEU A 58 -3.34 5.38 5.32
CA LEU A 58 -4.62 5.68 4.69
C LEU A 58 -5.62 6.17 5.75
N SER A 59 -5.22 7.20 6.49
CA SER A 59 -6.04 7.88 7.49
C SER A 59 -6.76 9.11 6.90
N PRO A 60 -7.75 9.69 7.59
CA PRO A 60 -8.48 10.86 7.09
C PRO A 60 -7.84 12.22 7.44
N TYR A 61 -6.59 12.25 7.94
CA TYR A 61 -6.05 13.43 8.60
C TYR A 61 -5.31 14.39 7.67
N SER A 62 -4.81 13.94 6.53
CA SER A 62 -4.16 14.82 5.55
C SER A 62 -4.91 14.88 4.23
N HIS A 63 -4.67 15.95 3.46
CA HIS A 63 -5.23 16.10 2.12
C HIS A 63 -4.70 15.00 1.18
N GLU A 64 -3.41 14.69 1.29
CA GLU A 64 -2.73 13.68 0.51
C GLU A 64 -3.33 12.29 0.74
N GLU A 65 -3.52 11.91 2.00
CA GLU A 65 -4.14 10.63 2.37
C GLU A 65 -5.57 10.53 1.86
N ASN A 66 -6.36 11.60 1.98
CA ASN A 66 -7.72 11.65 1.47
C ASN A 66 -7.79 11.51 -0.06
N ILE A 67 -6.84 12.12 -0.80
CA ILE A 67 -6.76 11.97 -2.26
C ILE A 67 -6.50 10.51 -2.63
N VAL A 68 -5.51 9.87 -1.98
CA VAL A 68 -5.17 8.47 -2.28
C VAL A 68 -6.32 7.53 -1.93
N ARG A 69 -6.96 7.70 -0.77
CA ARG A 69 -8.14 6.92 -0.37
C ARG A 69 -9.25 7.02 -1.40
N ARG A 70 -9.63 8.25 -1.76
CA ARG A 70 -10.70 8.51 -2.74
C ARG A 70 -10.33 7.93 -4.10
N PHE A 71 -9.10 8.11 -4.56
CA PHE A 71 -8.65 7.55 -5.83
C PHE A 71 -8.79 6.02 -5.86
N LEU A 72 -8.34 5.32 -4.81
CA LEU A 72 -8.41 3.86 -4.75
C LEU A 72 -9.85 3.34 -4.58
N LEU A 73 -10.77 4.13 -4.03
CA LEU A 73 -12.18 3.77 -3.88
C LEU A 73 -13.03 4.06 -5.13
N GLU A 74 -12.70 5.11 -5.87
CA GLU A 74 -13.52 5.61 -6.98
C GLU A 74 -13.00 5.18 -8.36
N GLU A 75 -11.68 4.98 -8.49
CA GLU A 75 -11.04 4.66 -9.76
C GLU A 75 -10.75 3.15 -9.89
N LYS A 76 -11.01 2.62 -11.08
CA LYS A 76 -10.61 1.24 -11.37
C LYS A 76 -9.09 1.17 -11.60
N VAL A 77 -8.37 0.71 -10.60
CA VAL A 77 -6.93 0.46 -10.66
C VAL A 77 -6.67 -1.00 -10.95
N ASP A 78 -5.85 -1.28 -11.96
CA ASP A 78 -5.53 -2.66 -12.36
C ASP A 78 -4.30 -3.22 -11.62
N LEU A 79 -3.37 -2.33 -11.21
CA LEU A 79 -2.14 -2.71 -10.52
C LEU A 79 -1.66 -1.58 -9.63
N ILE A 80 -1.19 -1.91 -8.43
CA ILE A 80 -0.45 -1.01 -7.56
C ILE A 80 1.06 -1.30 -7.69
N ILE A 81 1.86 -0.27 -7.94
CA ILE A 81 3.30 -0.30 -7.67
C ILE A 81 3.51 0.40 -6.33
N ASN A 82 3.79 -0.38 -5.30
CA ASN A 82 4.11 0.15 -3.98
C ASN A 82 5.63 0.32 -3.85
N ILE A 83 6.10 1.56 -3.90
CA ILE A 83 7.51 1.87 -3.70
C ILE A 83 7.86 1.93 -2.23
N ILE A 84 8.88 1.18 -1.82
CA ILE A 84 9.35 1.03 -0.44
C ILE A 84 10.79 1.51 -0.34
N ASP A 85 11.08 2.29 0.68
CA ASP A 85 12.43 2.69 1.06
C ASP A 85 13.10 1.56 1.85
N SER A 86 14.15 0.96 1.27
CA SER A 86 14.91 -0.12 1.89
C SER A 86 15.62 0.28 3.17
N THR A 87 15.91 1.57 3.36
CA THR A 87 16.58 2.08 4.56
C THR A 87 15.62 2.29 5.74
N ALA A 88 14.31 2.32 5.45
CA ALA A 88 13.23 2.51 6.43
C ALA A 88 12.07 1.55 6.16
N ILE A 89 12.38 0.26 6.01
CA ILE A 89 11.44 -0.76 5.53
C ILE A 89 10.22 -0.89 6.44
N GLU A 90 10.39 -0.91 7.76
CA GLU A 90 9.29 -1.06 8.71
C GLU A 90 8.26 0.06 8.57
N ARG A 91 8.73 1.30 8.47
CA ARG A 91 7.87 2.46 8.26
C ARG A 91 7.13 2.41 6.92
N SER A 92 7.81 1.92 5.89
CA SER A 92 7.22 1.79 4.55
C SER A 92 6.17 0.69 4.50
N LEU A 93 6.39 -0.42 5.19
CA LEU A 93 5.46 -1.56 5.22
C LEU A 93 4.15 -1.26 5.93
N TYR A 94 4.07 -0.24 6.77
CA TYR A 94 2.80 0.12 7.41
C TYR A 94 1.73 0.51 6.38
N LEU A 95 2.09 1.32 5.40
CA LEU A 95 1.21 1.63 4.28
C LEU A 95 0.87 0.39 3.46
N THR A 96 1.85 -0.48 3.20
CA THR A 96 1.66 -1.73 2.45
C THR A 96 0.58 -2.61 3.07
N THR A 97 0.57 -2.76 4.40
CA THR A 97 -0.45 -3.54 5.12
C THR A 97 -1.86 -3.00 4.92
N GLN A 98 -2.02 -1.70 4.75
CA GLN A 98 -3.32 -1.07 4.49
C GLN A 98 -3.75 -1.22 3.03
N LEU A 99 -2.79 -1.22 2.10
CA LEU A 99 -3.07 -1.42 0.67
C LEU A 99 -3.60 -2.82 0.38
N PHE A 100 -3.23 -3.84 1.16
CA PHE A 100 -3.75 -5.20 1.02
C PHE A 100 -5.29 -5.25 1.07
N ASN A 101 -5.90 -4.39 1.87
CA ASN A 101 -7.35 -4.39 2.09
C ASN A 101 -8.16 -3.86 0.89
N PHE A 102 -7.53 -3.32 -0.15
CA PHE A 102 -8.20 -2.94 -1.39
C PHE A 102 -8.37 -4.10 -2.38
N ASN A 103 -7.71 -5.22 -2.16
CA ASN A 103 -7.73 -6.38 -3.06
C ASN A 103 -7.38 -6.02 -4.52
N ILE A 104 -6.43 -5.11 -4.70
CA ILE A 104 -5.86 -4.75 -6.01
C ILE A 104 -4.53 -5.48 -6.15
N PRO A 105 -4.24 -6.10 -7.31
CA PRO A 105 -2.93 -6.71 -7.56
C PRO A 105 -1.80 -5.72 -7.31
N MET A 106 -0.70 -6.18 -6.71
CA MET A 106 0.40 -5.31 -6.27
C MET A 106 1.75 -5.90 -6.62
N VAL A 107 2.70 -5.01 -6.91
CA VAL A 107 4.14 -5.29 -6.93
C VAL A 107 4.84 -4.30 -6.01
N ILE A 108 5.84 -4.76 -5.29
CA ILE A 108 6.71 -3.91 -4.47
C ILE A 108 7.97 -3.56 -5.24
N ALA A 109 8.19 -2.26 -5.42
CA ALA A 109 9.47 -1.71 -5.89
C ALA A 109 10.31 -1.34 -4.66
N LEU A 110 11.25 -2.22 -4.30
CA LEU A 110 12.13 -2.04 -3.15
C LEU A 110 13.28 -1.12 -3.55
N ASN A 111 13.14 0.18 -3.30
CA ASN A 111 14.07 1.22 -3.73
C ASN A 111 15.19 1.49 -2.71
N MET A 112 16.23 2.20 -3.14
CA MET A 112 17.39 2.57 -2.32
C MET A 112 18.16 1.35 -1.79
N THR A 113 18.17 0.25 -2.53
CA THR A 113 18.88 -0.98 -2.13
C THR A 113 20.39 -0.78 -2.03
N ASP A 114 20.94 0.11 -2.84
CA ASP A 114 22.33 0.55 -2.77
C ASP A 114 22.65 1.28 -1.47
N LEU A 115 21.82 2.22 -1.07
CA LEU A 115 21.98 2.98 0.16
C LEU A 115 21.81 2.07 1.41
N ALA A 116 20.81 1.20 1.41
CA ALA A 116 20.63 0.20 2.47
C ALA A 116 21.87 -0.68 2.61
N PHE A 117 22.43 -1.14 1.48
CA PHE A 117 23.64 -1.93 1.47
C PHE A 117 24.85 -1.17 2.08
N GLU A 118 25.02 0.11 1.76
CA GLU A 118 26.05 0.99 2.32
C GLU A 118 25.88 1.18 3.83
N GLN A 119 24.64 1.24 4.32
CA GLN A 119 24.31 1.33 5.75
C GLN A 119 24.38 -0.01 6.49
N GLY A 120 24.82 -1.09 5.84
CA GLY A 120 24.94 -2.41 6.46
C GLY A 120 23.63 -3.19 6.53
N ILE A 121 22.52 -2.67 5.99
CA ILE A 121 21.22 -3.35 5.95
C ILE A 121 21.23 -4.36 4.79
N ARG A 122 20.84 -5.60 5.08
CA ARG A 122 20.72 -6.68 4.11
C ARG A 122 19.29 -7.17 4.10
N ILE A 123 18.66 -7.12 2.94
CA ILE A 123 17.28 -7.56 2.73
C ILE A 123 17.27 -8.77 1.80
N ASP A 124 16.80 -9.89 2.31
CA ASP A 124 16.51 -11.08 1.49
C ASP A 124 15.19 -10.87 0.75
N VAL A 125 15.31 -10.50 -0.54
CA VAL A 125 14.16 -10.18 -1.40
C VAL A 125 13.20 -11.35 -1.55
N ASN A 126 13.73 -12.60 -1.62
CA ASN A 126 12.90 -13.79 -1.76
C ASN A 126 12.10 -14.07 -0.48
N LYS A 127 12.75 -13.94 0.67
CA LYS A 127 12.05 -14.07 1.96
C LYS A 127 11.03 -12.95 2.14
N LEU A 128 11.35 -11.71 1.79
CA LEU A 128 10.43 -10.59 1.86
C LEU A 128 9.21 -10.82 0.97
N SER A 129 9.41 -11.23 -0.28
CA SER A 129 8.32 -11.54 -1.21
C SER A 129 7.40 -12.65 -0.68
N LYS A 130 7.98 -13.72 -0.14
CA LYS A 130 7.22 -14.82 0.46
C LYS A 130 6.45 -14.37 1.72
N ALA A 131 7.10 -13.60 2.60
CA ALA A 131 6.50 -13.12 3.84
C ALA A 131 5.35 -12.13 3.58
N LEU A 132 5.37 -11.40 2.48
CA LEU A 132 4.31 -10.46 2.09
C LEU A 132 3.29 -11.07 1.11
N SER A 133 3.58 -12.22 0.50
CA SER A 133 2.81 -12.80 -0.61
C SER A 133 2.65 -11.83 -1.80
N VAL A 134 3.66 -11.02 -2.05
CA VAL A 134 3.69 -10.01 -3.11
C VAL A 134 5.03 -10.08 -3.84
N PRO A 135 5.07 -10.01 -5.18
CA PRO A 135 6.32 -9.90 -5.92
C PRO A 135 7.10 -8.64 -5.49
N VAL A 136 8.39 -8.82 -5.19
CA VAL A 136 9.30 -7.74 -4.80
C VAL A 136 10.43 -7.64 -5.80
N VAL A 137 10.64 -6.44 -6.34
CA VAL A 137 11.74 -6.13 -7.26
C VAL A 137 12.68 -5.14 -6.60
N PRO A 138 13.94 -5.52 -6.33
CA PRO A 138 14.94 -4.59 -5.80
C PRO A 138 15.37 -3.61 -6.89
N ILE A 139 15.33 -2.32 -6.55
CA ILE A 139 15.71 -1.24 -7.47
C ILE A 139 16.62 -0.21 -6.79
N SER A 140 17.32 0.55 -7.60
CA SER A 140 17.88 1.85 -7.25
C SER A 140 17.53 2.85 -8.34
N CYS A 141 16.65 3.79 -8.03
CA CYS A 141 16.32 4.87 -8.97
C CYS A 141 17.54 5.74 -9.28
N LEU A 142 18.42 5.96 -8.31
CA LEU A 142 19.65 6.74 -8.46
C LEU A 142 20.63 6.06 -9.44
N LYS A 143 20.90 4.77 -9.23
CA LYS A 143 21.82 3.98 -10.09
C LYS A 143 21.10 3.39 -11.32
N ARG A 144 19.78 3.55 -11.43
CA ARG A 144 18.93 3.01 -12.51
C ARG A 144 19.02 1.48 -12.65
N THR A 145 19.23 0.77 -11.54
CA THR A 145 19.27 -0.70 -11.50
C THR A 145 17.90 -1.26 -11.17
N GLY A 146 17.58 -2.47 -11.66
CA GLY A 146 16.32 -3.18 -11.42
C GLY A 146 15.09 -2.60 -12.14
N ILE A 147 15.20 -1.44 -12.79
CA ILE A 147 14.07 -0.79 -13.47
C ILE A 147 13.54 -1.64 -14.65
N LYS A 148 14.44 -2.27 -15.40
CA LYS A 148 14.06 -3.16 -16.52
C LYS A 148 13.30 -4.38 -16.01
N ASP A 149 13.73 -4.96 -14.89
CA ASP A 149 13.07 -6.13 -14.27
C ASP A 149 11.67 -5.77 -13.78
N LEU A 150 11.54 -4.59 -13.15
CA LEU A 150 10.23 -4.07 -12.74
C LEU A 150 9.31 -3.88 -13.95
N ILE A 151 9.78 -3.23 -15.03
CA ILE A 151 9.00 -3.03 -16.26
C ILE A 151 8.60 -4.38 -16.86
N MET A 152 9.50 -5.35 -16.90
CA MET A 152 9.23 -6.67 -17.45
C MET A 152 8.16 -7.40 -16.64
N LEU A 153 8.24 -7.35 -15.32
CA LEU A 153 7.24 -7.93 -14.44
C LEU A 153 5.85 -7.31 -14.66
N ILE A 154 5.75 -6.00 -14.74
CA ILE A 154 4.44 -5.32 -14.89
C ILE A 154 3.86 -5.38 -16.31
N THR A 155 4.64 -5.74 -17.33
CA THR A 155 4.18 -5.78 -18.73
C THR A 155 4.00 -7.18 -19.28
N LYS A 156 4.83 -8.14 -18.87
CA LYS A 156 4.81 -9.52 -19.39
C LYS A 156 4.23 -10.51 -18.40
N ASP A 157 4.58 -10.36 -17.12
CA ASP A 157 4.20 -11.26 -16.05
C ASP A 157 3.35 -10.52 -15.00
N THR A 158 2.44 -9.65 -15.47
CA THR A 158 1.63 -8.79 -14.60
C THR A 158 0.98 -9.58 -13.47
N PRO A 159 1.25 -9.25 -12.21
CA PRO A 159 0.60 -9.91 -11.09
C PRO A 159 -0.91 -9.73 -11.16
N THR A 160 -1.64 -10.81 -10.95
CA THR A 160 -3.11 -10.83 -10.92
C THR A 160 -3.67 -11.30 -9.59
N SER A 161 -2.81 -11.87 -8.73
CA SER A 161 -3.20 -12.37 -7.43
C SER A 161 -3.49 -11.23 -6.45
N THR A 162 -4.59 -11.36 -5.74
CA THR A 162 -4.98 -10.52 -4.62
C THR A 162 -5.06 -11.31 -3.30
N ASN A 163 -4.52 -12.53 -3.30
CA ASN A 163 -4.50 -13.39 -2.12
C ASN A 163 -3.45 -12.93 -1.12
N TYR A 164 -3.69 -11.79 -0.49
CA TYR A 164 -2.83 -11.27 0.56
C TYR A 164 -3.01 -12.06 1.86
N LEU A 165 -1.95 -12.04 2.66
CA LEU A 165 -1.98 -12.70 3.96
C LEU A 165 -2.97 -11.99 4.90
N THR A 166 -3.71 -12.79 5.64
CA THR A 166 -4.47 -12.32 6.79
C THR A 166 -3.50 -11.90 7.89
N ILE A 167 -3.52 -10.64 8.26
CA ILE A 167 -2.61 -10.08 9.29
C ILE A 167 -3.30 -9.91 10.65
N TYR A 168 -4.61 -9.99 10.69
CA TYR A 168 -5.39 -9.80 11.90
C TYR A 168 -5.74 -11.12 12.58
N SER A 169 -5.72 -11.13 13.89
CA SER A 169 -6.13 -12.27 14.71
C SER A 169 -7.64 -12.46 14.71
N ASN A 170 -8.10 -13.66 15.05
CA ASN A 170 -9.48 -13.89 15.44
C ASN A 170 -9.68 -13.34 16.86
N PRO A 171 -10.83 -12.68 17.16
CA PRO A 171 -12.05 -12.51 16.37
C PRO A 171 -12.07 -11.25 15.47
N LEU A 172 -10.99 -10.45 15.42
CA LEU A 172 -10.98 -9.21 14.63
C LEU A 172 -11.19 -9.52 13.14
N GLN A 173 -10.45 -10.49 12.57
CA GLN A 173 -10.58 -10.85 11.15
C GLN A 173 -11.99 -11.38 10.82
N GLU A 174 -12.57 -12.20 11.70
CA GLU A 174 -13.95 -12.70 11.50
C GLU A 174 -14.96 -11.55 11.46
N THR A 175 -14.78 -10.56 12.33
CA THR A 175 -15.65 -9.38 12.36
C THR A 175 -15.46 -8.52 11.10
N ILE A 176 -14.22 -8.33 10.64
CA ILE A 176 -13.94 -7.63 9.39
C ILE A 176 -14.62 -8.33 8.21
N ASN A 177 -14.46 -9.64 8.08
CA ASN A 177 -15.06 -10.42 6.99
C ASN A 177 -16.59 -10.32 7.00
N LYS A 178 -17.21 -10.53 8.16
CA LYS A 178 -18.67 -10.40 8.34
C LYS A 178 -19.16 -9.02 7.95
N THR A 179 -18.47 -7.97 8.38
CA THR A 179 -18.84 -6.59 8.05
C THR A 179 -18.67 -6.33 6.55
N ALA A 180 -17.60 -6.82 5.94
CA ALA A 180 -17.33 -6.69 4.51
C ALA A 180 -18.42 -7.35 3.64
N GLU A 181 -18.95 -8.51 4.05
CA GLU A 181 -20.03 -9.21 3.33
C GLU A 181 -21.32 -8.38 3.23
N LEU A 182 -21.56 -7.50 4.19
CA LEU A 182 -22.73 -6.62 4.23
C LEU A 182 -22.57 -5.37 3.35
N LEU A 183 -21.39 -5.10 2.83
CA LEU A 183 -21.12 -3.92 2.02
C LEU A 183 -21.37 -4.21 0.52
N PRO A 184 -22.14 -3.35 -0.18
CA PRO A 184 -22.55 -3.58 -1.56
C PRO A 184 -21.53 -3.14 -2.63
N ILE A 185 -20.34 -2.70 -2.22
CA ILE A 185 -19.36 -2.02 -3.09
C ILE A 185 -18.00 -2.74 -3.07
N ASP A 186 -17.14 -2.41 -4.05
CA ASP A 186 -15.75 -2.87 -4.07
C ASP A 186 -14.94 -2.32 -2.89
N ALA A 187 -13.74 -2.85 -2.66
CA ALA A 187 -12.89 -2.53 -1.50
C ALA A 187 -13.55 -2.80 -0.14
N LYS A 188 -14.37 -3.84 -0.08
CA LYS A 188 -15.20 -4.20 1.09
C LYS A 188 -14.41 -4.33 2.39
N GLU A 189 -13.24 -4.96 2.33
CA GLU A 189 -12.41 -5.18 3.50
C GLU A 189 -11.85 -3.85 4.05
N PHE A 190 -11.36 -2.98 3.18
CA PHE A 190 -10.91 -1.64 3.59
C PHE A 190 -12.03 -0.85 4.24
N LEU A 191 -13.22 -0.84 3.64
CA LEU A 191 -14.38 -0.12 4.18
C LEU A 191 -14.89 -0.72 5.49
N ALA A 192 -14.89 -2.05 5.62
CA ALA A 192 -15.23 -2.73 6.87
C ALA A 192 -14.29 -2.31 8.01
N ILE A 193 -12.99 -2.27 7.75
CA ILE A 193 -11.98 -1.79 8.71
C ILE A 193 -12.27 -0.34 9.09
N LYS A 194 -12.56 0.53 8.11
CA LYS A 194 -12.84 1.94 8.37
C LYS A 194 -14.11 2.16 9.18
N LEU A 195 -15.13 1.34 8.98
CA LEU A 195 -16.32 1.35 9.84
C LEU A 195 -15.99 0.94 11.28
N LEU A 196 -15.25 -0.16 11.47
CA LEU A 196 -14.86 -0.67 12.78
C LEU A 196 -13.91 0.27 13.52
N GLU A 197 -13.07 1.03 12.78
CA GLU A 197 -12.23 2.10 13.34
C GLU A 197 -13.04 3.36 13.71
N ASN A 198 -14.30 3.44 13.32
CA ASN A 198 -15.12 4.65 13.40
C ASN A 198 -14.45 5.85 12.68
N ASP A 199 -13.96 5.60 11.44
CA ASP A 199 -13.29 6.60 10.60
C ASP A 199 -14.19 7.82 10.39
N ILE A 200 -13.70 9.00 10.72
CA ILE A 200 -14.48 10.26 10.76
C ILE A 200 -15.02 10.70 9.39
N ASP A 201 -14.41 10.25 8.29
CA ASP A 201 -14.81 10.60 6.92
C ASP A 201 -15.69 9.52 6.28
N LEU A 202 -15.34 8.25 6.42
CA LEU A 202 -16.03 7.16 5.72
C LEU A 202 -17.17 6.55 6.52
N ALA A 203 -17.03 6.39 7.83
CA ALA A 203 -18.08 5.76 8.64
C ALA A 203 -19.44 6.49 8.54
N PRO A 204 -19.52 7.84 8.57
CA PRO A 204 -20.78 8.54 8.44
C PRO A 204 -21.47 8.39 7.06
N ARG A 205 -20.73 7.95 6.04
CA ARG A 205 -21.24 7.79 4.67
C ARG A 205 -21.82 6.40 4.39
N ILE A 206 -21.62 5.47 5.32
CA ILE A 206 -22.03 4.08 5.17
C ILE A 206 -23.14 3.79 6.15
N ASP A 207 -24.32 3.48 5.63
CA ASP A 207 -25.50 3.16 6.44
C ASP A 207 -25.43 1.69 6.91
N LEU A 208 -24.53 1.43 7.86
CA LEU A 208 -24.37 0.13 8.52
C LEU A 208 -23.96 0.33 9.97
N ASP A 209 -24.83 -0.07 10.91
CA ASP A 209 -24.53 -0.02 12.33
C ASP A 209 -23.65 -1.19 12.77
N VAL A 210 -22.41 -0.89 13.13
CA VAL A 210 -21.42 -1.83 13.66
C VAL A 210 -21.12 -1.64 15.16
N SER A 211 -21.91 -0.83 15.86
CA SER A 211 -21.66 -0.44 17.25
C SER A 211 -21.56 -1.65 18.20
N LYS A 212 -22.39 -2.67 17.98
CA LYS A 212 -22.35 -3.91 18.77
C LYS A 212 -21.07 -4.71 18.54
N ASP A 213 -20.60 -4.76 17.30
CA ASP A 213 -19.38 -5.48 16.95
C ASP A 213 -18.14 -4.74 17.49
N ILE A 214 -18.10 -3.41 17.40
CA ILE A 214 -17.07 -2.58 18.03
C ILE A 214 -17.00 -2.83 19.53
N LYS A 215 -18.17 -2.82 20.21
CA LYS A 215 -18.22 -3.08 21.64
C LYS A 215 -17.67 -4.47 22.00
N LYS A 216 -18.05 -5.51 21.27
CA LYS A 216 -17.55 -6.88 21.49
C LYS A 216 -16.02 -6.96 21.32
N LEU A 217 -15.47 -6.31 20.29
CA LEU A 217 -14.02 -6.26 20.06
C LEU A 217 -13.30 -5.51 21.18
N ASN A 218 -13.82 -4.33 21.59
CA ASN A 218 -13.25 -3.56 22.70
C ASN A 218 -13.29 -4.36 24.02
N ASP A 219 -14.38 -5.07 24.29
CA ASP A 219 -14.50 -5.92 25.49
C ASP A 219 -13.53 -7.11 25.45
N HIS A 220 -13.30 -7.68 24.27
CA HIS A 220 -12.36 -8.80 24.09
C HIS A 220 -10.91 -8.39 24.26
N TYR A 221 -10.48 -7.34 23.52
CA TYR A 221 -9.08 -6.91 23.50
C TYR A 221 -8.72 -5.97 24.66
N LYS A 222 -9.70 -5.42 25.37
CA LYS A 222 -9.52 -4.36 26.39
C LYS A 222 -8.83 -3.09 25.85
N LEU A 223 -8.94 -2.88 24.54
CA LEU A 223 -8.39 -1.78 23.77
C LEU A 223 -9.42 -1.32 22.74
N GLY A 224 -9.26 -0.10 22.21
CA GLY A 224 -10.04 0.38 21.07
C GLY A 224 -9.66 -0.37 19.79
N VAL A 225 -10.62 -0.57 18.88
CA VAL A 225 -10.40 -1.30 17.62
C VAL A 225 -9.26 -0.68 16.80
N SER A 226 -9.18 0.64 16.72
CA SER A 226 -8.09 1.34 15.98
C SER A 226 -6.71 1.00 16.54
N GLU A 227 -6.60 0.90 17.86
CA GLU A 227 -5.36 0.55 18.55
C GLU A 227 -5.00 -0.92 18.32
N VAL A 228 -5.96 -1.83 18.37
CA VAL A 228 -5.76 -3.25 18.06
C VAL A 228 -5.26 -3.43 16.62
N LEU A 229 -5.92 -2.78 15.66
CA LEU A 229 -5.53 -2.84 14.24
C LEU A 229 -4.09 -2.34 14.03
N ALA A 230 -3.72 -1.23 14.67
CA ALA A 230 -2.36 -0.69 14.57
C ALA A 230 -1.34 -1.66 15.18
N ASN A 231 -1.61 -2.18 16.37
CA ASN A 231 -0.72 -3.14 17.05
C ASN A 231 -0.51 -4.41 16.23
N GLU A 232 -1.57 -4.97 15.65
CA GLU A 232 -1.46 -6.18 14.83
C GLU A 232 -0.70 -5.94 13.52
N ARG A 233 -0.84 -4.77 12.89
CA ARG A 233 -0.02 -4.37 11.73
C ARG A 233 1.45 -4.27 12.11
N TYR A 234 1.79 -3.64 13.23
CA TYR A 234 3.18 -3.55 13.69
C TYR A 234 3.76 -4.92 14.04
N ASN A 235 3.00 -5.78 14.72
CA ASN A 235 3.43 -7.15 15.01
C ASN A 235 3.70 -7.96 13.72
N PHE A 236 2.88 -7.78 12.70
CA PHE A 236 3.11 -8.40 11.40
C PHE A 236 4.39 -7.87 10.74
N ILE A 237 4.59 -6.55 10.74
CA ILE A 237 5.79 -5.90 10.17
C ILE A 237 7.06 -6.37 10.87
N GLU A 238 7.06 -6.49 12.19
CA GLU A 238 8.20 -7.02 12.96
C GLU A 238 8.54 -8.44 12.53
N LYS A 239 7.55 -9.32 12.39
CA LYS A 239 7.76 -10.69 11.90
C LYS A 239 8.37 -10.70 10.49
N VAL A 240 7.87 -9.84 9.59
CA VAL A 240 8.42 -9.73 8.23
C VAL A 240 9.86 -9.25 8.27
N ARG A 241 10.17 -8.22 9.08
CA ARG A 241 11.54 -7.73 9.28
C ARG A 241 12.46 -8.85 9.78
N ASP A 242 12.06 -9.55 10.83
CA ASP A 242 12.88 -10.61 11.45
C ASP A 242 13.19 -11.77 10.49
N ILE A 243 12.28 -12.04 9.54
CA ILE A 243 12.46 -13.06 8.50
C ILE A 243 13.39 -12.58 7.38
N ALA A 244 13.24 -11.32 6.95
CA ALA A 244 13.79 -10.85 5.68
C ALA A 244 14.95 -9.85 5.81
N VAL A 245 15.13 -9.24 6.98
CA VAL A 245 16.12 -8.17 7.17
C VAL A 245 17.19 -8.60 8.17
N SER A 246 18.44 -8.35 7.83
CA SER A 246 19.60 -8.50 8.73
C SER A 246 20.47 -7.25 8.69
N SER A 247 21.00 -6.86 9.83
CA SER A 247 22.03 -5.82 9.92
C SER A 247 23.41 -6.47 10.10
N ARG A 248 24.45 -5.89 9.53
CA ARG A 248 25.81 -6.20 10.00
C ARG A 248 26.00 -5.50 11.33
N GLU A 249 26.34 -6.29 12.34
CA GLU A 249 26.97 -5.76 13.56
C GLU A 249 28.30 -5.08 13.22
#